data_b0d7b061214a5732ee4c73944f3846f3
#
_entry.id   b0d7b061214a5732ee4c73944f3846f3
#
_cell.length_a   1.000
_cell.length_b   1.000
_cell.length_c   1.000
_cell.angle_alpha   90.00
_cell.angle_beta   90.00
_cell.angle_gamma   90.00
#
_symmetry.space_group_name_H-M   'P 1'
#
loop_
_entity.id
_entity.type
_entity.pdbx_description
1 polymer ?
#
loop_
_entity_poly.entity_id
_entity_poly.type
_entity_poly.pdbx_seq_one_letter_code
_entity_poly.pdbx_strand_id
1 'polypeptide(L)'
;MAERRAGKRNARQGRYRRLTGLACLLLLLSGAAVWYAARTLPPPVPPAGSQPDTSGQGSESASGGASSQATPGGSQDAASQSQGKTDRPAWFVPESEAVDASWYDDAVFLGDSRLDGFRLYAGPSGAAYFTEAGAKTLSIQEKNTERLPDGSKVPILKALEGKTFSKIYLNLGMNNLGDYDIQKEFIDAYADDIDRIRAIQPDCDIYLMTLFPVTAEQEAKGSYVNNKAISDLNDCIRALAAEKGAYLLEVDTLLRDENGDLPADCSFDGIHLTPDACKLWRQYLDTHTVN
;
A
#
# COMPACT_ATOMS: atom_id res chain seq x y z
N MET A 1 -33.69 19.86 -43.98
CA MET A 1 -32.47 20.50 -43.38
C MET A 1 -32.08 19.96 -42.02
N ALA A 2 -32.96 19.33 -41.25
CA ALA A 2 -32.67 18.76 -39.91
C ALA A 2 -31.80 17.50 -39.93
N GLU A 3 -32.01 16.60 -40.88
CA GLU A 3 -31.25 15.33 -40.98
C GLU A 3 -29.75 15.52 -41.30
N ARG A 4 -29.38 16.52 -42.07
CA ARG A 4 -27.97 16.84 -42.35
C ARG A 4 -27.20 17.39 -41.13
N ARG A 5 -27.90 17.95 -40.12
CA ARG A 5 -27.29 18.44 -38.89
C ARG A 5 -27.05 17.32 -37.87
N ALA A 6 -27.89 16.29 -37.82
CA ALA A 6 -27.74 15.14 -36.96
C ALA A 6 -26.52 14.25 -37.36
N GLY A 7 -26.36 14.02 -38.68
CA GLY A 7 -25.22 13.23 -39.17
C GLY A 7 -23.83 13.85 -38.89
N LYS A 8 -23.73 15.20 -38.88
CA LYS A 8 -22.46 15.90 -38.55
C LYS A 8 -22.14 15.90 -37.05
N ARG A 9 -23.14 15.84 -36.17
CA ARG A 9 -22.93 15.72 -34.73
C ARG A 9 -22.39 14.32 -34.35
N ASN A 10 -22.96 13.26 -34.91
CA ASN A 10 -22.52 11.90 -34.65
C ASN A 10 -21.11 11.61 -35.20
N ALA A 11 -20.74 12.20 -36.34
CA ALA A 11 -19.40 12.06 -36.91
C ALA A 11 -18.31 12.80 -36.09
N ARG A 12 -18.64 13.90 -35.42
CA ARG A 12 -17.74 14.62 -34.52
C ARG A 12 -17.55 13.86 -33.19
N GLN A 13 -18.62 13.33 -32.60
CA GLN A 13 -18.52 12.52 -31.38
C GLN A 13 -17.71 11.23 -31.59
N GLY A 14 -17.85 10.59 -32.76
CA GLY A 14 -17.04 9.41 -33.09
C GLY A 14 -15.55 9.70 -33.28
N ARG A 15 -15.18 10.91 -33.72
CA ARG A 15 -13.76 11.33 -33.83
C ARG A 15 -13.15 11.65 -32.48
N TYR A 16 -13.86 12.29 -31.57
CA TYR A 16 -13.37 12.55 -30.21
C TYR A 16 -13.18 11.25 -29.41
N ARG A 17 -14.11 10.29 -29.51
CA ARG A 17 -13.95 8.98 -28.87
C ARG A 17 -12.76 8.17 -29.38
N ARG A 18 -12.37 8.32 -30.65
CA ARG A 18 -11.18 7.65 -31.23
C ARG A 18 -9.88 8.34 -30.85
N LEU A 19 -9.87 9.67 -30.69
CA LEU A 19 -8.70 10.45 -30.28
C LEU A 19 -8.40 10.27 -28.79
N THR A 20 -9.42 10.23 -27.92
CA THR A 20 -9.24 9.93 -26.49
C THR A 20 -8.79 8.49 -26.26
N GLY A 21 -9.31 7.51 -27.00
CA GLY A 21 -8.84 6.13 -26.94
C GLY A 21 -7.38 5.96 -27.37
N LEU A 22 -6.92 6.70 -28.38
CA LEU A 22 -5.53 6.65 -28.85
C LEU A 22 -4.56 7.32 -27.86
N ALA A 23 -4.97 8.41 -27.21
CA ALA A 23 -4.18 9.09 -26.20
C ALA A 23 -4.03 8.24 -24.93
N CYS A 24 -5.09 7.58 -24.49
CA CYS A 24 -5.04 6.64 -23.37
C CYS A 24 -4.15 5.42 -23.70
N LEU A 25 -4.18 4.91 -24.94
CA LEU A 25 -3.34 3.79 -25.35
C LEU A 25 -1.85 4.18 -25.36
N LEU A 26 -1.52 5.41 -25.77
CA LEU A 26 -0.12 5.89 -25.78
C LEU A 26 0.42 6.15 -24.37
N LEU A 27 -0.42 6.57 -23.43
CA LEU A 27 -0.04 6.72 -22.02
C LEU A 27 0.15 5.38 -21.32
N LEU A 28 -0.66 4.37 -21.65
CA LEU A 28 -0.50 3.00 -21.15
C LEU A 28 0.77 2.34 -21.71
N LEU A 29 1.13 2.62 -22.97
CA LEU A 29 2.34 2.09 -23.60
C LEU A 29 3.62 2.74 -23.05
N SER A 30 3.60 4.02 -22.65
CA SER A 30 4.74 4.69 -22.02
C SER A 30 4.98 4.18 -20.60
N GLY A 31 3.94 3.97 -19.81
CA GLY A 31 4.04 3.36 -18.48
C GLY A 31 4.53 1.91 -18.52
N ALA A 32 4.02 1.12 -19.47
CA ALA A 32 4.44 -0.26 -19.67
C ALA A 32 5.91 -0.37 -20.15
N ALA A 33 6.41 0.57 -20.94
CA ALA A 33 7.79 0.57 -21.42
C ALA A 33 8.78 0.89 -20.28
N VAL A 34 8.46 1.82 -19.41
CA VAL A 34 9.27 2.12 -18.22
C VAL A 34 9.26 0.94 -17.24
N TRP A 35 8.11 0.30 -17.04
CA TRP A 35 7.97 -0.88 -16.21
C TRP A 35 8.70 -2.11 -16.76
N TYR A 36 8.70 -2.31 -18.09
CA TYR A 36 9.43 -3.38 -18.75
C TYR A 36 10.94 -3.16 -18.69
N ALA A 37 11.42 -1.91 -18.85
CA ALA A 37 12.83 -1.57 -18.72
C ALA A 37 13.35 -1.81 -17.31
N ALA A 38 12.58 -1.50 -16.27
CA ALA A 38 12.94 -1.76 -14.88
C ALA A 38 13.06 -3.27 -14.54
N ARG A 39 12.38 -4.12 -15.29
CA ARG A 39 12.44 -5.60 -15.12
C ARG A 39 13.60 -6.26 -15.86
N THR A 40 14.15 -5.64 -16.90
CA THR A 40 15.15 -6.23 -17.77
C THR A 40 16.57 -5.71 -17.56
N LEU A 41 16.72 -4.64 -16.78
CA LEU A 41 18.04 -4.10 -16.45
C LEU A 41 18.56 -4.72 -15.14
N PRO A 42 19.84 -5.13 -15.09
CA PRO A 42 20.46 -5.56 -13.84
C PRO A 42 20.50 -4.37 -12.86
N PRO A 43 20.43 -4.61 -11.54
CA PRO A 43 20.49 -3.55 -10.53
C PRO A 43 21.80 -2.76 -10.68
N PRO A 44 21.78 -1.43 -10.44
CA PRO A 44 22.98 -0.60 -10.48
C PRO A 44 23.98 -1.09 -9.44
N VAL A 45 25.22 -1.29 -9.87
CA VAL A 45 26.34 -1.65 -8.99
C VAL A 45 26.64 -0.42 -8.11
N PRO A 46 26.67 -0.56 -6.77
CA PRO A 46 27.02 0.53 -5.89
C PRO A 46 28.48 0.99 -6.16
N PRO A 47 28.79 2.28 -6.06
CA PRO A 47 30.16 2.78 -6.23
C PRO A 47 31.06 2.18 -5.14
N ALA A 48 32.26 1.72 -5.53
CA ALA A 48 33.26 1.16 -4.65
C ALA A 48 33.59 2.16 -3.54
N GLY A 49 33.31 1.77 -2.29
CA GLY A 49 33.57 2.57 -1.11
C GLY A 49 35.06 2.76 -0.90
N SER A 50 35.46 4.00 -0.72
CA SER A 50 36.77 4.39 -0.20
C SER A 50 36.89 3.91 1.25
N GLN A 51 37.92 3.13 1.53
CA GLN A 51 38.30 2.76 2.90
C GLN A 51 38.83 4.00 3.64
N PRO A 52 38.55 4.18 4.93
CA PRO A 52 39.23 5.16 5.74
C PRO A 52 40.57 4.60 6.23
N ASP A 53 41.64 5.35 5.97
CA ASP A 53 42.99 5.12 6.49
C ASP A 53 43.04 5.26 8.02
N THR A 54 43.56 4.21 8.66
CA THR A 54 43.98 4.23 10.06
C THR A 54 45.42 4.63 10.18
N SER A 55 45.73 5.81 10.76
CA SER A 55 47.03 6.01 11.45
C SER A 55 46.98 7.22 12.39
N GLY A 56 47.51 7.01 13.61
CA GLY A 56 48.13 8.07 14.43
C GLY A 56 47.56 8.23 15.85
N GLN A 57 48.03 7.47 16.72
CA GLN A 57 48.66 7.62 18.06
C GLN A 57 48.66 9.00 18.70
N GLY A 58 48.44 9.02 20.04
CA GLY A 58 49.20 9.80 21.00
C GLY A 58 48.39 10.52 22.06
N SER A 59 48.38 9.93 23.22
CA SER A 59 48.91 10.28 24.57
C SER A 59 48.10 11.27 25.43
N GLU A 60 47.73 10.71 26.63
CA GLU A 60 47.93 11.21 28.01
C GLU A 60 47.54 12.66 28.34
N SER A 61 46.88 12.97 29.45
CA SER A 61 47.01 12.66 30.87
C SER A 61 45.89 13.38 31.67
N ALA A 62 45.29 12.76 32.57
CA ALA A 62 45.39 12.83 34.05
C ALA A 62 44.75 14.00 34.79
N SER A 63 44.06 13.58 35.87
CA SER A 63 43.78 14.22 37.18
C SER A 63 42.54 15.07 37.26
N GLY A 64 41.70 15.03 38.25
CA GLY A 64 41.63 14.42 39.56
C GLY A 64 40.58 15.09 40.40
N GLY A 65 40.07 14.42 41.43
CA GLY A 65 39.47 15.02 42.63
C GLY A 65 37.95 15.07 42.66
N ALA A 66 37.27 14.20 43.29
CA ALA A 66 37.01 13.87 44.69
C ALA A 66 35.86 14.64 45.34
N SER A 67 34.93 13.83 45.90
CA SER A 67 34.20 14.07 47.19
C SER A 67 33.00 15.02 47.18
N SER A 68 31.86 14.75 47.72
CA SER A 68 31.38 13.92 48.80
C SER A 68 29.83 14.05 48.94
N GLN A 69 29.23 12.92 49.35
CA GLN A 69 28.14 12.74 50.33
C GLN A 69 26.96 13.72 50.44
N ALA A 70 25.73 13.25 50.30
CA ALA A 70 24.84 12.81 51.36
C ALA A 70 23.44 12.51 50.84
N THR A 71 22.88 11.33 51.16
CA THR A 71 21.44 11.01 51.25
C THR A 71 20.88 11.62 52.57
N PRO A 72 19.54 11.78 52.78
CA PRO A 72 18.56 10.71 52.67
C PRO A 72 17.11 11.12 52.25
N GLY A 73 16.34 10.12 51.82
CA GLY A 73 14.97 9.89 52.25
C GLY A 73 13.83 10.62 51.55
N GLY A 74 13.03 9.85 50.87
CA GLY A 74 11.72 10.26 50.41
C GLY A 74 11.09 9.20 49.54
N SER A 75 10.46 8.20 50.14
CA SER A 75 9.50 7.31 49.48
C SER A 75 8.37 8.15 48.90
N GLN A 76 8.18 8.11 47.60
CA GLN A 76 6.90 8.44 47.01
C GLN A 76 6.63 7.44 45.88
N ASP A 77 5.60 6.72 46.13
CA ASP A 77 4.71 5.94 45.31
C ASP A 77 5.01 5.90 43.82
N ALA A 78 5.36 4.71 43.34
CA ALA A 78 5.21 4.29 41.96
C ALA A 78 3.70 4.34 41.62
N ALA A 79 3.23 5.47 41.14
CA ALA A 79 1.96 5.57 40.48
C ALA A 79 2.12 4.76 39.15
N SER A 80 1.66 3.53 39.20
CA SER A 80 1.30 2.75 38.04
C SER A 80 0.42 3.62 37.16
N GLN A 81 1.00 4.17 36.10
CA GLN A 81 0.22 4.72 35.00
C GLN A 81 -0.44 3.52 34.32
N SER A 82 -1.63 3.17 34.81
CA SER A 82 -2.59 2.41 34.02
C SER A 82 -2.86 3.27 32.78
N GLN A 83 -2.18 2.94 31.68
CA GLN A 83 -2.56 3.44 30.37
C GLN A 83 -4.02 3.07 30.19
N GLY A 84 -4.87 4.08 30.14
CA GLY A 84 -6.27 3.93 29.88
C GLY A 84 -6.44 3.08 28.62
N LYS A 85 -7.14 1.96 28.78
CA LYS A 85 -7.63 1.15 27.69
C LYS A 85 -8.43 2.11 26.82
N THR A 86 -7.81 2.61 25.74
CA THR A 86 -8.52 3.43 24.76
C THR A 86 -9.63 2.54 24.22
N ASP A 87 -10.86 3.04 24.22
CA ASP A 87 -12.07 2.41 23.66
C ASP A 87 -11.93 2.30 22.12
N ARG A 88 -10.85 1.68 21.64
CA ARG A 88 -10.64 1.45 20.21
C ARG A 88 -11.36 0.16 19.81
N PRO A 89 -12.05 0.18 18.67
CA PRO A 89 -12.72 -1.01 18.18
C PRO A 89 -11.74 -2.17 17.96
N ALA A 90 -12.22 -3.40 18.12
CA ALA A 90 -11.40 -4.61 17.98
C ALA A 90 -10.78 -4.78 16.57
N TRP A 91 -11.35 -4.13 15.56
CA TRP A 91 -10.84 -4.16 14.19
C TRP A 91 -9.69 -3.16 13.92
N PHE A 92 -9.45 -2.22 14.83
CA PHE A 92 -8.33 -1.29 14.71
C PHE A 92 -7.04 -1.96 15.17
N VAL A 93 -5.98 -1.91 14.36
CA VAL A 93 -4.67 -2.45 14.70
C VAL A 93 -3.80 -1.34 15.31
N PRO A 94 -3.51 -1.39 16.62
CA PRO A 94 -2.64 -0.42 17.26
C PRO A 94 -1.17 -0.69 16.93
N GLU A 95 -0.32 0.30 17.13
CA GLU A 95 1.13 0.11 17.11
C GLU A 95 1.55 -0.88 18.22
N SER A 96 2.44 -1.81 17.86
CA SER A 96 2.99 -2.86 18.69
C SER A 96 4.52 -2.93 18.57
N GLU A 97 5.15 -3.84 19.30
CA GLU A 97 6.54 -4.18 19.03
C GLU A 97 6.69 -4.76 17.62
N ALA A 98 7.81 -4.41 16.95
CA ALA A 98 8.05 -4.86 15.60
C ALA A 98 8.22 -6.38 15.54
N VAL A 99 7.53 -7.00 14.60
CA VAL A 99 7.69 -8.42 14.29
C VAL A 99 8.90 -8.64 13.36
N ASP A 100 9.43 -9.85 13.35
CA ASP A 100 10.45 -10.25 12.40
C ASP A 100 9.85 -10.72 11.06
N ALA A 101 10.72 -11.02 10.08
CA ALA A 101 10.29 -11.38 8.75
C ALA A 101 9.47 -12.68 8.69
N SER A 102 9.64 -13.59 9.65
CA SER A 102 8.92 -14.89 9.71
C SER A 102 7.43 -14.72 10.00
N TRP A 103 7.02 -13.58 10.55
CA TRP A 103 5.61 -13.22 10.71
C TRP A 103 4.80 -13.36 9.42
N TYR A 104 5.44 -13.14 8.28
CA TYR A 104 4.81 -13.12 6.97
C TYR A 104 4.93 -14.43 6.19
N ASP A 105 5.54 -15.49 6.74
CA ASP A 105 5.79 -16.74 6.01
C ASP A 105 4.49 -17.45 5.58
N ASP A 106 3.42 -17.23 6.31
CA ASP A 106 2.08 -17.72 6.04
C ASP A 106 1.09 -16.63 5.57
N ALA A 107 1.63 -15.48 5.14
CA ALA A 107 0.84 -14.36 4.66
C ALA A 107 0.75 -14.30 3.14
N VAL A 108 -0.35 -13.72 2.64
CA VAL A 108 -0.49 -13.33 1.24
C VAL A 108 -0.93 -11.88 1.12
N PHE A 109 -0.36 -11.18 0.16
CA PHE A 109 -0.69 -9.81 -0.19
C PHE A 109 -1.45 -9.79 -1.51
N LEU A 110 -2.65 -9.20 -1.52
CA LEU A 110 -3.52 -9.07 -2.69
C LEU A 110 -3.70 -7.60 -3.04
N GLY A 111 -3.39 -7.21 -4.28
CA GLY A 111 -3.53 -5.81 -4.65
C GLY A 111 -3.13 -5.44 -6.06
N ASP A 112 -2.95 -4.15 -6.26
CA ASP A 112 -2.65 -3.55 -7.55
C ASP A 112 -1.16 -3.21 -7.74
N SER A 113 -0.85 -2.29 -8.66
CA SER A 113 0.53 -1.89 -8.97
C SER A 113 1.28 -1.25 -7.80
N ARG A 114 0.60 -0.60 -6.85
CA ARG A 114 1.25 -0.05 -5.65
C ARG A 114 1.77 -1.18 -4.77
N LEU A 115 0.97 -2.22 -4.59
CA LEU A 115 1.39 -3.40 -3.83
C LEU A 115 2.45 -4.21 -4.57
N ASP A 116 2.42 -4.25 -5.91
CA ASP A 116 3.51 -4.85 -6.71
C ASP A 116 4.83 -4.09 -6.53
N GLY A 117 4.79 -2.76 -6.45
CA GLY A 117 5.94 -1.93 -6.08
C GLY A 117 6.45 -2.24 -4.68
N PHE A 118 5.56 -2.34 -3.69
CA PHE A 118 5.93 -2.75 -2.33
C PHE A 118 6.63 -4.11 -2.33
N ARG A 119 6.08 -5.11 -3.01
CA ARG A 119 6.70 -6.44 -3.18
C ARG A 119 8.13 -6.36 -3.70
N LEU A 120 8.36 -5.51 -4.71
CA LEU A 120 9.67 -5.37 -5.38
C LEU A 120 10.71 -4.68 -4.48
N TYR A 121 10.30 -3.70 -3.69
CA TYR A 121 11.24 -2.82 -3.00
C TYR A 121 11.40 -3.10 -1.51
N ALA A 122 10.38 -3.60 -0.85
CA ALA A 122 10.40 -3.78 0.61
C ALA A 122 9.58 -4.97 1.13
N GLY A 123 8.86 -5.67 0.27
CA GLY A 123 7.99 -6.77 0.68
C GLY A 123 8.75 -7.92 1.35
N PRO A 124 8.18 -8.53 2.41
CA PRO A 124 8.78 -9.69 3.07
C PRO A 124 8.92 -10.86 2.09
N SER A 125 10.11 -11.49 2.06
CA SER A 125 10.44 -12.55 1.10
C SER A 125 9.70 -13.87 1.33
N GLY A 126 9.23 -14.11 2.58
CA GLY A 126 8.46 -15.31 2.93
C GLY A 126 7.00 -15.25 2.50
N ALA A 127 6.46 -14.06 2.31
CA ALA A 127 5.06 -13.86 1.92
C ALA A 127 4.77 -14.23 0.46
N ALA A 128 3.52 -14.63 0.20
CA ALA A 128 3.00 -14.75 -1.15
C ALA A 128 2.45 -13.39 -1.64
N TYR A 129 2.44 -13.18 -2.96
CA TYR A 129 1.92 -11.96 -3.58
C TYR A 129 1.10 -12.32 -4.80
N PHE A 130 -0.15 -11.89 -4.82
CA PHE A 130 -1.05 -11.96 -5.96
C PHE A 130 -1.42 -10.54 -6.36
N THR A 131 -0.62 -9.96 -7.25
CA THR A 131 -0.70 -8.56 -7.63
C THR A 131 -0.87 -8.40 -9.13
N GLU A 132 -1.72 -7.45 -9.55
CA GLU A 132 -1.91 -7.10 -10.95
C GLU A 132 -1.97 -5.59 -11.12
N ALA A 133 -1.20 -5.05 -12.09
CA ALA A 133 -1.29 -3.65 -12.46
C ALA A 133 -2.69 -3.33 -12.98
N GLY A 134 -3.35 -2.33 -12.36
CA GLY A 134 -4.72 -1.97 -12.70
C GLY A 134 -5.80 -2.84 -12.07
N ALA A 135 -5.46 -3.70 -11.10
CA ALA A 135 -6.46 -4.49 -10.37
C ALA A 135 -7.50 -3.60 -9.70
N LYS A 136 -8.75 -4.01 -9.83
CA LYS A 136 -9.93 -3.47 -9.15
C LYS A 136 -10.54 -4.56 -8.26
N THR A 137 -11.38 -4.17 -7.31
CA THR A 137 -12.09 -5.13 -6.47
C THR A 137 -12.77 -6.23 -7.30
N LEU A 138 -13.67 -5.89 -8.21
CA LEU A 138 -14.33 -6.88 -9.07
C LEU A 138 -13.36 -7.70 -9.94
N SER A 139 -12.24 -7.14 -10.37
CA SER A 139 -11.31 -7.82 -11.28
C SER A 139 -10.58 -9.01 -10.64
N ILE A 140 -10.36 -8.99 -9.32
CA ILE A 140 -9.71 -10.11 -8.63
C ILE A 140 -10.56 -11.37 -8.57
N GLN A 141 -11.88 -11.23 -8.81
CA GLN A 141 -12.83 -12.34 -8.90
C GLN A 141 -12.92 -12.95 -10.29
N GLU A 142 -12.75 -12.13 -11.33
CA GLU A 142 -13.15 -12.48 -12.71
C GLU A 142 -11.97 -12.62 -13.66
N LYS A 143 -10.92 -11.82 -13.45
CA LYS A 143 -9.82 -11.70 -14.42
C LYS A 143 -8.72 -12.71 -14.16
N ASN A 144 -8.47 -13.56 -15.16
CA ASN A 144 -7.45 -14.61 -15.10
C ASN A 144 -6.02 -14.02 -15.20
N THR A 145 -5.45 -13.64 -14.08
CA THR A 145 -4.14 -12.96 -13.99
C THR A 145 -3.08 -13.82 -13.31
N GLU A 146 -3.47 -14.58 -12.29
CA GLU A 146 -2.55 -15.42 -11.56
C GLU A 146 -2.21 -16.70 -12.32
N ARG A 147 -0.91 -17.03 -12.35
CA ARG A 147 -0.41 -18.23 -13.03
C ARG A 147 -0.23 -19.36 -12.02
N LEU A 148 -0.92 -20.46 -12.25
CA LEU A 148 -0.74 -21.70 -11.51
C LEU A 148 0.52 -22.48 -11.95
N PRO A 149 0.99 -23.46 -11.15
CA PRO A 149 2.17 -24.29 -11.50
C PRO A 149 2.04 -25.06 -12.83
N ASP A 150 0.82 -25.41 -13.24
CA ASP A 150 0.54 -26.08 -14.51
C ASP A 150 0.55 -25.13 -15.72
N GLY A 151 0.80 -23.82 -15.48
CA GLY A 151 0.86 -22.78 -16.50
C GLY A 151 -0.50 -22.15 -16.85
N SER A 152 -1.60 -22.67 -16.34
CA SER A 152 -2.93 -22.06 -16.49
C SER A 152 -3.01 -20.72 -15.75
N LYS A 153 -3.94 -19.87 -16.19
CA LYS A 153 -4.22 -18.60 -15.50
C LYS A 153 -5.61 -18.63 -14.86
N VAL A 154 -5.70 -18.11 -13.66
CA VAL A 154 -6.94 -18.04 -12.87
C VAL A 154 -7.10 -16.63 -12.25
N PRO A 155 -8.30 -16.27 -11.80
CA PRO A 155 -8.50 -15.08 -10.97
C PRO A 155 -7.69 -15.17 -9.66
N ILE A 156 -7.35 -14.02 -9.08
CA ILE A 156 -6.62 -13.93 -7.81
C ILE A 156 -7.33 -14.75 -6.72
N LEU A 157 -8.63 -14.58 -6.56
CA LEU A 157 -9.39 -15.33 -5.54
C LEU A 157 -9.35 -16.85 -5.77
N LYS A 158 -9.37 -17.30 -7.01
CA LYS A 158 -9.23 -18.72 -7.34
C LYS A 158 -7.84 -19.27 -6.97
N ALA A 159 -6.80 -18.46 -7.09
CA ALA A 159 -5.44 -18.85 -6.72
C ALA A 159 -5.28 -19.11 -5.20
N LEU A 160 -6.15 -18.56 -4.36
CA LEU A 160 -6.16 -18.82 -2.92
C LEU A 160 -6.58 -20.26 -2.57
N GLU A 161 -7.37 -20.94 -3.41
CA GLU A 161 -7.92 -22.26 -3.11
C GLU A 161 -6.87 -23.37 -2.96
N GLY A 162 -5.70 -23.18 -3.56
CA GLY A 162 -4.63 -24.19 -3.55
C GLY A 162 -3.65 -24.09 -2.40
N LYS A 163 -3.83 -23.13 -1.48
CA LYS A 163 -2.90 -22.82 -0.38
C LYS A 163 -3.66 -22.44 0.88
N THR A 164 -3.02 -22.58 2.03
CA THR A 164 -3.53 -22.09 3.31
C THR A 164 -2.71 -20.90 3.75
N PHE A 165 -3.40 -19.82 4.11
CA PHE A 165 -2.80 -18.61 4.65
C PHE A 165 -3.42 -18.29 6.00
N SER A 166 -2.63 -17.85 6.95
CA SER A 166 -3.15 -17.34 8.22
C SER A 166 -3.43 -15.84 8.18
N LYS A 167 -2.81 -15.12 7.25
CA LYS A 167 -2.94 -13.67 7.11
C LYS A 167 -3.10 -13.25 5.65
N ILE A 168 -4.10 -12.41 5.40
CA ILE A 168 -4.40 -11.88 4.05
C ILE A 168 -4.43 -10.35 4.12
N TYR A 169 -3.53 -9.70 3.42
CA TYR A 169 -3.39 -8.25 3.34
C TYR A 169 -3.97 -7.75 2.01
N LEU A 170 -4.94 -6.86 2.07
CA LEU A 170 -5.66 -6.31 0.91
C LEU A 170 -5.35 -4.82 0.72
N ASN A 171 -4.87 -4.43 -0.46
CA ASN A 171 -4.70 -3.04 -0.86
C ASN A 171 -5.25 -2.83 -2.28
N LEU A 172 -6.54 -2.50 -2.37
CA LEU A 172 -7.30 -2.29 -3.60
C LEU A 172 -8.13 -1.01 -3.49
N GLY A 173 -8.41 -0.39 -4.63
CA GLY A 173 -9.30 0.76 -4.72
C GLY A 173 -8.76 1.88 -5.61
N MET A 174 -7.45 2.05 -5.74
CA MET A 174 -6.86 3.11 -6.56
C MET A 174 -7.38 3.10 -8.00
N ASN A 175 -7.57 1.93 -8.58
CA ASN A 175 -8.04 1.76 -9.95
C ASN A 175 -9.57 1.83 -10.08
N ASN A 176 -10.29 1.86 -8.97
CA ASN A 176 -11.74 2.09 -8.96
C ASN A 176 -12.10 3.58 -9.03
N LEU A 177 -11.18 4.50 -8.76
CA LEU A 177 -11.42 5.95 -8.67
C LEU A 177 -12.05 6.59 -9.92
N GLY A 178 -12.07 5.96 -11.07
CA GLY A 178 -12.71 6.47 -12.29
C GLY A 178 -14.04 5.80 -12.63
N ASP A 179 -14.55 4.94 -11.78
CA ASP A 179 -15.78 4.19 -12.02
C ASP A 179 -17.01 5.09 -11.79
N TYR A 180 -18.12 4.73 -12.47
CA TYR A 180 -19.42 5.39 -12.26
C TYR A 180 -19.97 4.92 -10.91
N ASP A 181 -20.55 5.72 -10.08
CA ASP A 181 -21.03 5.37 -8.72
C ASP A 181 -19.99 4.57 -7.89
N ILE A 182 -18.78 5.12 -7.86
CA ILE A 182 -17.60 4.48 -7.30
C ILE A 182 -17.81 3.95 -5.88
N GLN A 183 -18.48 4.71 -5.01
CA GLN A 183 -18.63 4.31 -3.61
C GLN A 183 -19.46 3.02 -3.49
N LYS A 184 -20.61 2.97 -4.17
CA LYS A 184 -21.47 1.80 -4.09
C LYS A 184 -20.87 0.59 -4.78
N GLU A 185 -20.38 0.73 -6.01
CA GLU A 185 -19.79 -0.39 -6.76
C GLU A 185 -18.52 -0.92 -6.07
N PHE A 186 -17.71 -0.03 -5.50
CA PHE A 186 -16.51 -0.40 -4.76
C PHE A 186 -16.85 -1.16 -3.48
N ILE A 187 -17.79 -0.63 -2.65
CA ILE A 187 -18.17 -1.27 -1.38
C ILE A 187 -18.77 -2.63 -1.63
N ASP A 188 -19.74 -2.75 -2.54
CA ASP A 188 -20.43 -4.01 -2.82
C ASP A 188 -19.43 -5.09 -3.30
N ALA A 189 -18.53 -4.72 -4.22
CA ALA A 189 -17.52 -5.66 -4.74
C ALA A 189 -16.47 -6.04 -3.69
N TYR A 190 -16.00 -5.08 -2.89
CA TYR A 190 -14.99 -5.36 -1.88
C TYR A 190 -15.57 -6.18 -0.71
N ALA A 191 -16.83 -5.93 -0.35
CA ALA A 191 -17.56 -6.75 0.62
C ALA A 191 -17.69 -8.21 0.16
N ASP A 192 -18.02 -8.43 -1.12
CA ASP A 192 -18.10 -9.75 -1.73
C ASP A 192 -16.71 -10.42 -1.81
N ASP A 193 -15.65 -9.68 -2.12
CA ASP A 193 -14.27 -10.19 -2.07
C ASP A 193 -13.92 -10.74 -0.68
N ILE A 194 -14.22 -9.98 0.38
CA ILE A 194 -13.95 -10.41 1.77
C ILE A 194 -14.74 -11.66 2.12
N ASP A 195 -16.02 -11.71 1.77
CA ASP A 195 -16.87 -12.87 2.06
C ASP A 195 -16.38 -14.12 1.32
N ARG A 196 -15.94 -13.99 0.07
CA ARG A 196 -15.34 -15.09 -0.71
C ARG A 196 -13.99 -15.52 -0.15
N ILE A 197 -13.15 -14.59 0.27
CA ILE A 197 -11.87 -14.88 0.93
C ILE A 197 -12.13 -15.72 2.19
N ARG A 198 -13.08 -15.34 3.03
CA ARG A 198 -13.45 -16.11 4.23
C ARG A 198 -14.01 -17.49 3.92
N ALA A 199 -14.77 -17.62 2.83
CA ALA A 199 -15.25 -18.93 2.40
C ALA A 199 -14.11 -19.86 1.95
N ILE A 200 -13.04 -19.31 1.36
CA ILE A 200 -11.87 -20.06 0.91
C ILE A 200 -10.88 -20.30 2.05
N GLN A 201 -10.69 -19.30 2.93
CA GLN A 201 -9.71 -19.25 4.03
C GLN A 201 -10.45 -18.90 5.34
N PRO A 202 -11.19 -19.84 5.95
CA PRO A 202 -12.09 -19.54 7.09
C PRO A 202 -11.36 -19.11 8.36
N ASP A 203 -10.12 -19.53 8.54
CA ASP A 203 -9.33 -19.30 9.76
C ASP A 203 -8.28 -18.18 9.58
N CYS A 204 -8.37 -17.38 8.50
CA CYS A 204 -7.41 -16.33 8.23
C CYS A 204 -7.79 -14.99 8.86
N ASP A 205 -6.79 -14.24 9.27
CA ASP A 205 -6.90 -12.82 9.59
C ASP A 205 -6.88 -11.99 8.31
N ILE A 206 -7.89 -11.16 8.11
CA ILE A 206 -7.98 -10.27 6.96
C ILE A 206 -7.62 -8.85 7.39
N TYR A 207 -6.62 -8.26 6.73
CA TYR A 207 -6.17 -6.90 6.92
C TYR A 207 -6.53 -6.05 5.70
N LEU A 208 -7.35 -5.01 5.90
CA LEU A 208 -7.65 -4.00 4.89
C LEU A 208 -6.71 -2.82 5.07
N MET A 209 -6.04 -2.41 4.02
CA MET A 209 -5.16 -1.25 4.04
C MET A 209 -5.86 -0.07 3.36
N THR A 210 -5.80 1.11 3.98
CA THR A 210 -6.19 2.36 3.32
C THR A 210 -5.27 2.68 2.14
N LEU A 211 -5.65 3.62 1.29
CA LEU A 211 -4.91 4.03 0.10
C LEU A 211 -4.06 5.26 0.43
N PHE A 212 -2.78 5.23 0.06
CA PHE A 212 -1.93 6.41 0.15
C PHE A 212 -2.46 7.56 -0.72
N PRO A 213 -2.25 8.81 -0.33
CA PRO A 213 -2.57 9.96 -1.16
C PRO A 213 -1.74 9.97 -2.46
N VAL A 214 -2.02 10.93 -3.33
CA VAL A 214 -1.20 11.28 -4.48
C VAL A 214 -0.48 12.60 -4.21
N THR A 215 0.56 12.90 -5.00
CA THR A 215 1.32 14.15 -4.83
C THR A 215 0.50 15.37 -5.25
N ALA A 216 0.88 16.56 -4.73
CA ALA A 216 0.28 17.83 -5.13
C ALA A 216 0.33 18.06 -6.67
N GLU A 217 1.39 17.59 -7.35
CA GLU A 217 1.46 17.67 -8.82
C GLU A 217 0.39 16.79 -9.50
N GLN A 218 0.13 15.60 -8.98
CA GLN A 218 -0.93 14.73 -9.49
C GLN A 218 -2.33 15.32 -9.20
N GLU A 219 -2.53 15.87 -8.00
CA GLU A 219 -3.75 16.59 -7.61
C GLU A 219 -4.04 17.75 -8.57
N ALA A 220 -3.03 18.56 -8.89
CA ALA A 220 -3.14 19.71 -9.78
C ALA A 220 -3.56 19.35 -11.23
N LYS A 221 -3.45 18.08 -11.64
CA LYS A 221 -3.93 17.62 -12.96
C LYS A 221 -5.45 17.61 -13.07
N GLY A 222 -6.19 17.70 -11.95
CA GLY A 222 -7.65 17.70 -11.92
C GLY A 222 -8.26 16.42 -12.51
N SER A 223 -7.58 15.29 -12.35
CA SER A 223 -8.05 13.99 -12.82
C SER A 223 -8.98 13.32 -11.80
N TYR A 224 -9.59 12.19 -12.17
CA TYR A 224 -10.36 11.38 -11.23
C TYR A 224 -9.50 10.74 -10.13
N VAL A 225 -8.18 10.63 -10.35
CA VAL A 225 -7.21 10.22 -9.32
C VAL A 225 -6.78 11.47 -8.58
N ASN A 226 -7.42 11.74 -7.44
CA ASN A 226 -7.20 12.91 -6.60
C ASN A 226 -7.39 12.56 -5.11
N ASN A 227 -6.85 13.40 -4.23
CA ASN A 227 -6.81 13.14 -2.80
C ASN A 227 -8.19 13.15 -2.12
N LYS A 228 -9.13 13.95 -2.66
CA LYS A 228 -10.51 13.91 -2.15
C LYS A 228 -11.16 12.54 -2.43
N ALA A 229 -11.08 12.05 -3.66
CA ALA A 229 -11.65 10.77 -4.03
C ALA A 229 -10.99 9.60 -3.28
N ILE A 230 -9.66 9.67 -3.04
CA ILE A 230 -8.94 8.71 -2.23
C ILE A 230 -9.42 8.74 -0.77
N SER A 231 -9.62 9.93 -0.20
CA SER A 231 -10.14 10.08 1.16
C SER A 231 -11.55 9.49 1.30
N ASP A 232 -12.43 9.77 0.33
CA ASP A 232 -13.79 9.23 0.32
C ASP A 232 -13.76 7.67 0.26
N LEU A 233 -12.84 7.10 -0.53
CA LEU A 233 -12.65 5.65 -0.60
C LEU A 233 -12.07 5.07 0.69
N ASN A 234 -11.14 5.78 1.32
CA ASN A 234 -10.57 5.36 2.60
C ASN A 234 -11.64 5.32 3.70
N ASP A 235 -12.59 6.25 3.69
CA ASP A 235 -13.74 6.21 4.61
C ASP A 235 -14.61 4.98 4.36
N CYS A 236 -14.80 4.59 3.10
CA CYS A 236 -15.48 3.34 2.74
C CYS A 236 -14.71 2.10 3.25
N ILE A 237 -13.38 2.07 3.12
CA ILE A 237 -12.53 0.97 3.60
C ILE A 237 -12.61 0.85 5.13
N ARG A 238 -12.59 1.98 5.87
CA ARG A 238 -12.76 2.01 7.33
C ARG A 238 -14.12 1.44 7.77
N ALA A 239 -15.18 1.89 7.10
CA ALA A 239 -16.54 1.39 7.38
C ALA A 239 -16.65 -0.12 7.09
N LEU A 240 -16.08 -0.57 5.98
CA LEU A 240 -16.08 -1.98 5.57
C LEU A 240 -15.30 -2.87 6.53
N ALA A 241 -14.12 -2.40 7.01
CA ALA A 241 -13.35 -3.12 8.01
C ALA A 241 -14.18 -3.34 9.30
N ALA A 242 -14.88 -2.32 9.75
CA ALA A 242 -15.77 -2.40 10.91
C ALA A 242 -16.95 -3.36 10.66
N GLU A 243 -17.61 -3.25 9.52
CA GLU A 243 -18.77 -4.07 9.16
C GLU A 243 -18.41 -5.56 9.04
N LYS A 244 -17.31 -5.84 8.36
CA LYS A 244 -16.84 -7.20 8.10
C LYS A 244 -16.01 -7.78 9.23
N GLY A 245 -15.66 -7.01 10.27
CA GLY A 245 -14.75 -7.46 11.33
C GLY A 245 -13.38 -7.86 10.78
N ALA A 246 -12.89 -7.13 9.77
CA ALA A 246 -11.54 -7.25 9.26
C ALA A 246 -10.64 -6.25 9.98
N TYR A 247 -9.35 -6.53 10.11
CA TYR A 247 -8.40 -5.60 10.70
C TYR A 247 -8.10 -4.43 9.76
N LEU A 248 -8.00 -3.22 10.30
CA LEU A 248 -7.71 -2.01 9.53
C LEU A 248 -6.28 -1.53 9.77
N LEU A 249 -5.55 -1.32 8.68
CA LEU A 249 -4.24 -0.70 8.65
C LEU A 249 -4.33 0.67 7.96
N GLU A 250 -4.21 1.75 8.74
CA GLU A 250 -4.34 3.13 8.24
C GLU A 250 -3.03 3.63 7.62
N VAL A 251 -2.58 2.96 6.55
CA VAL A 251 -1.31 3.30 5.88
C VAL A 251 -1.33 4.68 5.21
N ASP A 252 -2.51 5.23 4.91
CA ASP A 252 -2.67 6.56 4.33
C ASP A 252 -2.12 7.69 5.21
N THR A 253 -2.07 7.48 6.53
CA THR A 253 -1.54 8.47 7.47
C THR A 253 -0.02 8.51 7.51
N LEU A 254 0.64 7.44 7.05
CA LEU A 254 2.09 7.27 7.12
C LEU A 254 2.86 8.22 6.19
N LEU A 255 2.32 8.45 4.98
CA LEU A 255 2.97 9.21 3.93
C LEU A 255 2.08 10.40 3.54
N ARG A 256 1.82 11.30 4.49
CA ARG A 256 1.10 12.55 4.27
C ARG A 256 1.97 13.72 4.69
N ASP A 257 2.04 14.75 3.86
CA ASP A 257 2.58 16.03 4.25
C ASP A 257 1.54 16.88 5.03
N GLU A 258 1.88 18.09 5.38
CA GLU A 258 1.01 19.02 6.12
C GLU A 258 -0.27 19.43 5.36
N ASN A 259 -0.28 19.27 4.03
CA ASN A 259 -1.42 19.56 3.16
C ASN A 259 -2.30 18.31 2.93
N GLY A 260 -1.86 17.13 3.36
CA GLY A 260 -2.52 15.87 3.14
C GLY A 260 -2.12 15.18 1.83
N ASP A 261 -1.13 15.71 1.12
CA ASP A 261 -0.60 15.15 -0.12
C ASP A 261 0.52 14.14 0.16
N LEU A 262 0.78 13.26 -0.80
CA LEU A 262 1.96 12.42 -0.79
C LEU A 262 3.20 13.30 -1.05
N PRO A 263 4.24 13.26 -0.17
CA PRO A 263 5.46 14.00 -0.42
C PRO A 263 6.07 13.66 -1.80
N ALA A 264 6.58 14.67 -2.52
CA ALA A 264 7.03 14.50 -3.90
C ALA A 264 8.19 13.49 -4.04
N ASP A 265 9.05 13.38 -3.04
CA ASP A 265 10.15 12.42 -2.97
C ASP A 265 9.72 10.99 -2.65
N CYS A 266 8.49 10.80 -2.21
CA CYS A 266 7.88 9.49 -1.97
C CYS A 266 7.29 8.85 -3.24
N SER A 267 7.29 9.53 -4.39
CA SER A 267 6.68 9.01 -5.62
C SER A 267 7.52 9.27 -6.86
N PHE A 268 7.44 8.34 -7.85
CA PHE A 268 8.09 8.51 -9.15
C PHE A 268 7.26 9.34 -10.15
N ASP A 269 5.93 9.25 -10.06
CA ASP A 269 4.99 9.78 -11.06
C ASP A 269 3.78 10.48 -10.44
N GLY A 270 3.81 10.65 -9.12
CA GLY A 270 2.74 11.22 -8.32
C GLY A 270 1.76 10.18 -7.77
N ILE A 271 1.89 8.90 -8.17
CA ILE A 271 1.00 7.80 -7.76
C ILE A 271 1.79 6.64 -7.17
N HIS A 272 2.81 6.12 -7.86
CA HIS A 272 3.59 4.95 -7.45
C HIS A 272 4.72 5.33 -6.50
N LEU A 273 4.89 4.51 -5.46
CA LEU A 273 5.82 4.79 -4.38
C LEU A 273 7.28 4.49 -4.75
N THR A 274 8.20 5.29 -4.23
CA THR A 274 9.65 5.05 -4.32
C THR A 274 10.08 3.89 -3.40
N PRO A 275 11.28 3.31 -3.59
CA PRO A 275 11.80 2.28 -2.70
C PRO A 275 11.85 2.69 -1.23
N ASP A 276 12.19 3.96 -0.94
CA ASP A 276 12.27 4.44 0.44
C ASP A 276 10.88 4.60 1.06
N ALA A 277 9.89 5.08 0.33
CA ALA A 277 8.50 5.09 0.77
C ALA A 277 7.96 3.67 1.02
N CYS A 278 8.32 2.70 0.19
CA CYS A 278 7.96 1.29 0.42
C CYS A 278 8.62 0.71 1.68
N LYS A 279 9.85 1.13 2.03
CA LYS A 279 10.50 0.72 3.29
C LYS A 279 9.77 1.27 4.52
N LEU A 280 9.31 2.53 4.46
CA LEU A 280 8.47 3.10 5.52
C LEU A 280 7.16 2.33 5.67
N TRP A 281 6.53 1.98 4.55
CA TRP A 281 5.34 1.12 4.56
C TRP A 281 5.63 -0.23 5.22
N ARG A 282 6.75 -0.86 4.91
CA ARG A 282 7.16 -2.11 5.56
C ARG A 282 7.34 -1.95 7.07
N GLN A 283 8.03 -0.90 7.52
CA GLN A 283 8.20 -0.61 8.94
C GLN A 283 6.88 -0.42 9.66
N TYR A 284 5.92 0.26 9.03
CA TYR A 284 4.58 0.39 9.55
C TYR A 284 3.90 -0.98 9.71
N LEU A 285 3.96 -1.84 8.70
CA LEU A 285 3.37 -3.18 8.78
C LEU A 285 4.03 -4.04 9.87
N ASP A 286 5.35 -3.91 10.04
CA ASP A 286 6.10 -4.67 11.06
C ASP A 286 5.68 -4.29 12.49
N THR A 287 5.20 -3.07 12.71
CA THR A 287 4.76 -2.55 14.02
C THR A 287 3.23 -2.50 14.19
N HIS A 288 2.46 -2.94 13.22
CA HIS A 288 0.99 -2.96 13.30
C HIS A 288 0.47 -4.37 13.03
N THR A 289 0.54 -5.19 14.06
CA THR A 289 0.14 -6.61 14.02
C THR A 289 -0.81 -6.95 15.16
N VAL A 290 -1.61 -7.99 14.98
CA VAL A 290 -2.49 -8.55 16.00
C VAL A 290 -2.01 -9.96 16.34
N ASN A 291 -1.68 -10.20 17.61
CA ASN A 291 -1.24 -11.48 18.16
C ASN A 291 -2.42 -12.25 18.75
#